data_0123804bbb185f855a5ff6e523ad132f
#
_entry.id   0123804bbb185f855a5ff6e523ad132f
#
_cell.length_a   1.000
_cell.length_b   1.000
_cell.length_c   1.000
_cell.angle_alpha   90.00
_cell.angle_beta   90.00
_cell.angle_gamma   90.00
#
_symmetry.space_group_name_H-M   'P 1'
#
loop_
_entity.id
_entity.type
_entity.pdbx_description
1 polymer ?
#
loop_
_entity_poly.entity_id
_entity_poly.type
_entity_poly.pdbx_seq_one_letter_code
_entity_poly.pdbx_strand_id
1 'polypeptide(L)'
;MPAVSNRVAIRHVTESVFGTTPATPALKELRFTGESLNYNLSNVVSEEIRADRMTSDLVQVQSDAAGDLNVELSYDAYDDFIQAALAGTWSTPLNISSSGIDAAAADDSFNRGSGSFVTDGVQVGQWIRVTGFANQTREYFRVATVVALKITVEQSVVTESAGPTVNITGSMLRNGTTKRSFTIQKFIDGITTPQYINFRGARVGQMQLNLQTGTILTGVFSIMALGATRSDSAIAGQTLVPAPTNDVLNAVGNVAEVLFDGSISAQFFNNMSLTINNNLRAQDAIGSLDHIGIELSRLEVNGSLELYFDDGVEYQRFISATAFSMSFRVTDSDGNAYVFTLPRCKYESGEVVAGGLDQDVMLSAQMRAIMDPTTLCMVQVDKFAT
;
A
#
# COMPACT_ATOMS: atom_id res chain seq x y z
N MET A 1 36.27 -8.12 9.45
CA MET A 1 35.32 -9.23 9.56
C MET A 1 34.31 -9.07 8.40
N PRO A 2 33.74 -10.15 7.87
CA PRO A 2 32.68 -10.02 6.85
C PRO A 2 31.44 -9.37 7.45
N ALA A 3 30.65 -8.67 6.63
CA ALA A 3 29.37 -8.11 7.02
C ALA A 3 28.37 -9.23 7.34
N VAL A 4 27.46 -8.95 8.28
CA VAL A 4 26.33 -9.83 8.60
C VAL A 4 25.02 -9.08 8.38
N SER A 5 23.98 -9.79 7.96
CA SER A 5 22.69 -9.19 7.56
C SER A 5 22.05 -8.33 8.67
N ASN A 6 22.23 -8.69 9.93
CA ASN A 6 21.71 -7.92 11.07
C ASN A 6 22.32 -6.52 11.23
N ARG A 7 23.35 -6.20 10.46
CA ARG A 7 24.01 -4.90 10.44
C ARG A 7 23.76 -4.12 9.13
N VAL A 8 22.76 -4.53 8.39
CA VAL A 8 22.29 -3.80 7.21
C VAL A 8 21.08 -2.97 7.62
N ALA A 9 21.07 -1.70 7.25
CA ALA A 9 19.93 -0.82 7.40
C ALA A 9 19.51 -0.27 6.04
N ILE A 10 18.21 -0.24 5.80
CA ILE A 10 17.60 0.44 4.65
C ILE A 10 17.01 1.75 5.14
N ARG A 11 17.35 2.84 4.47
CA ARG A 11 16.89 4.18 4.79
C ARG A 11 16.41 4.86 3.52
N HIS A 12 15.45 5.74 3.64
CA HIS A 12 14.93 6.46 2.48
C HIS A 12 14.65 7.93 2.81
N VAL A 13 14.65 8.74 1.76
CA VAL A 13 14.17 10.12 1.78
C VAL A 13 13.46 10.41 0.47
N THR A 14 12.34 11.13 0.54
CA THR A 14 11.63 11.58 -0.66
C THR A 14 12.44 12.65 -1.39
N GLU A 15 12.57 12.51 -2.69
CA GLU A 15 13.21 13.48 -3.56
C GLU A 15 12.22 14.59 -3.97
N SER A 16 12.65 15.83 -3.90
CA SER A 16 11.90 16.98 -4.45
C SER A 16 12.12 17.14 -5.96
N VAL A 17 13.29 16.71 -6.44
CA VAL A 17 13.65 16.65 -7.85
C VAL A 17 14.06 15.23 -8.17
N PHE A 18 13.41 14.64 -9.15
CA PHE A 18 13.64 13.24 -9.55
C PHE A 18 15.14 12.95 -9.80
N GLY A 19 15.64 11.90 -9.18
CA GLY A 19 17.03 11.48 -9.28
C GLY A 19 18.04 12.35 -8.54
N THR A 20 17.58 13.32 -7.74
CA THR A 20 18.45 14.22 -6.99
C THR A 20 18.24 14.03 -5.49
N THR A 21 19.26 13.49 -4.83
CA THR A 21 19.27 13.36 -3.37
C THR A 21 19.26 14.75 -2.72
N PRO A 22 18.38 15.03 -1.74
CA PRO A 22 18.40 16.27 -0.97
C PRO A 22 19.78 16.54 -0.34
N ALA A 23 20.21 17.81 -0.29
CA ALA A 23 21.54 18.18 0.18
C ALA A 23 21.79 17.83 1.67
N THR A 24 20.74 17.89 2.50
CA THR A 24 20.80 17.52 3.92
C THR A 24 19.62 16.60 4.22
N PRO A 25 19.68 15.30 3.81
CA PRO A 25 18.53 14.42 3.86
C PRO A 25 18.23 13.98 5.30
N ALA A 26 16.96 14.05 5.70
CA ALA A 26 16.44 13.35 6.87
C ALA A 26 16.03 11.93 6.45
N LEU A 27 16.95 10.99 6.59
CA LEU A 27 16.78 9.60 6.16
C LEU A 27 15.93 8.87 7.20
N LYS A 28 14.75 8.39 6.78
CA LYS A 28 13.87 7.54 7.58
C LYS A 28 14.35 6.09 7.48
N GLU A 29 14.52 5.44 8.62
CA GLU A 29 14.83 4.01 8.64
C GLU A 29 13.59 3.20 8.30
N LEU A 30 13.76 2.17 7.45
CA LEU A 30 12.71 1.26 7.04
C LEU A 30 12.83 -0.05 7.82
N ARG A 31 11.71 -0.56 8.31
CA ARG A 31 11.60 -1.93 8.85
C ARG A 31 11.50 -2.89 7.68
N PHE A 32 12.35 -3.90 7.62
CA PHE A 32 12.34 -4.89 6.54
C PHE A 32 12.75 -6.27 7.08
N THR A 33 12.29 -7.32 6.41
CA THR A 33 12.65 -8.71 6.71
C THR A 33 13.67 -9.24 5.71
N GLY A 34 13.74 -8.65 4.52
CA GLY A 34 14.70 -8.97 3.48
C GLY A 34 14.72 -7.89 2.40
N GLU A 35 15.81 -7.84 1.67
CA GLU A 35 15.97 -6.91 0.55
C GLU A 35 16.80 -7.56 -0.57
N SER A 36 16.53 -7.17 -1.81
CA SER A 36 17.28 -7.63 -2.98
C SER A 36 17.77 -6.45 -3.86
N LEU A 37 17.76 -5.22 -3.30
CA LEU A 37 18.21 -4.03 -4.03
C LEU A 37 19.65 -4.21 -4.51
N ASN A 38 19.82 -4.15 -5.83
CA ASN A 38 21.13 -4.33 -6.47
C ASN A 38 21.29 -3.36 -7.64
N TYR A 39 22.55 -3.13 -8.00
CA TYR A 39 22.96 -2.39 -9.19
C TYR A 39 23.68 -3.36 -10.11
N ASN A 40 23.03 -3.71 -11.21
CA ASN A 40 23.50 -4.67 -12.18
C ASN A 40 24.05 -3.95 -13.41
N LEU A 41 25.13 -4.49 -13.98
CA LEU A 41 25.75 -4.00 -15.21
C LEU A 41 25.58 -5.05 -16.31
N SER A 42 25.04 -4.63 -17.43
CA SER A 42 24.98 -5.44 -18.65
C SER A 42 26.24 -5.21 -19.47
N ASN A 43 26.88 -6.30 -19.86
CA ASN A 43 28.11 -6.28 -20.62
C ASN A 43 27.91 -6.97 -21.96
N VAL A 44 28.57 -6.47 -22.99
CA VAL A 44 28.63 -7.07 -24.34
C VAL A 44 30.07 -7.43 -24.65
N VAL A 45 30.25 -8.67 -25.09
CA VAL A 45 31.55 -9.19 -25.56
C VAL A 45 31.77 -8.73 -27.00
N SER A 46 32.96 -8.27 -27.32
CA SER A 46 33.34 -7.97 -28.71
C SER A 46 33.35 -9.22 -29.57
N GLU A 47 32.65 -9.16 -30.70
CA GLU A 47 32.60 -10.24 -31.71
C GLU A 47 33.71 -10.08 -32.78
N GLU A 48 34.75 -9.31 -32.51
CA GLU A 48 35.89 -9.11 -33.44
C GLU A 48 36.54 -10.46 -33.83
N ILE A 49 36.68 -10.68 -35.12
CA ILE A 49 37.32 -11.89 -35.65
C ILE A 49 38.82 -11.75 -35.51
N ARG A 50 39.43 -12.56 -34.66
CA ARG A 50 40.87 -12.55 -34.36
C ARG A 50 41.48 -13.90 -34.73
N ALA A 51 42.68 -13.83 -35.30
CA ALA A 51 43.46 -15.02 -35.67
C ALA A 51 43.93 -15.84 -34.45
N ASP A 52 44.14 -15.16 -33.30
CA ASP A 52 44.56 -15.77 -32.03
C ASP A 52 43.41 -16.43 -31.24
N ARG A 53 42.17 -16.35 -31.74
CA ARG A 53 40.97 -16.96 -31.16
C ARG A 53 40.63 -16.43 -29.74
N MET A 54 41.12 -15.25 -29.36
CA MET A 54 40.86 -14.62 -28.07
C MET A 54 39.76 -13.58 -28.16
N THR A 55 39.00 -13.40 -27.06
CA THR A 55 38.08 -12.28 -26.93
C THR A 55 38.85 -10.98 -26.78
N SER A 56 38.53 -9.96 -27.58
CA SER A 56 39.25 -8.69 -27.58
C SER A 56 38.85 -7.75 -26.46
N ASP A 57 37.54 -7.72 -26.10
CA ASP A 57 37.05 -6.78 -25.09
C ASP A 57 35.69 -7.20 -24.50
N LEU A 58 35.38 -6.65 -23.32
CA LEU A 58 34.08 -6.77 -22.63
C LEU A 58 33.65 -5.37 -22.23
N VAL A 59 32.60 -4.85 -22.91
CA VAL A 59 32.17 -3.45 -22.77
C VAL A 59 30.88 -3.37 -21.95
N GLN A 60 30.83 -2.48 -20.96
CA GLN A 60 29.62 -2.15 -20.23
C GLN A 60 28.70 -1.29 -21.10
N VAL A 61 27.46 -1.71 -21.28
CA VAL A 61 26.52 -1.07 -22.21
C VAL A 61 25.29 -0.50 -21.55
N GLN A 62 24.90 -1.02 -20.37
CA GLN A 62 23.70 -0.59 -19.63
C GLN A 62 23.83 -0.96 -18.15
N SER A 63 23.15 -0.21 -17.31
CA SER A 63 22.93 -0.55 -15.90
C SER A 63 21.45 -0.70 -15.59
N ASP A 64 21.15 -1.46 -14.54
CA ASP A 64 19.83 -1.61 -13.96
C ASP A 64 19.93 -1.59 -12.44
N ALA A 65 19.14 -0.76 -11.81
CA ALA A 65 19.12 -0.59 -10.36
C ALA A 65 17.72 -0.93 -9.85
N ALA A 66 17.52 -2.15 -9.40
CA ALA A 66 16.21 -2.63 -9.00
C ALA A 66 16.30 -3.65 -7.86
N GLY A 67 15.16 -4.00 -7.29
CA GLY A 67 15.02 -5.06 -6.29
C GLY A 67 13.79 -4.88 -5.43
N ASP A 68 13.60 -5.82 -4.52
CA ASP A 68 12.44 -5.90 -3.65
C ASP A 68 12.81 -5.58 -2.20
N LEU A 69 11.87 -4.96 -1.50
CA LEU A 69 11.88 -4.76 -0.06
C LEU A 69 10.76 -5.58 0.55
N ASN A 70 11.10 -6.65 1.26
CA ASN A 70 10.16 -7.50 1.97
C ASN A 70 9.92 -6.92 3.36
N VAL A 71 8.66 -6.82 3.74
CA VAL A 71 8.24 -6.16 4.98
C VAL A 71 7.16 -6.96 5.70
N GLU A 72 7.07 -6.74 7.00
CA GLU A 72 5.92 -7.11 7.82
C GLU A 72 5.10 -5.85 8.07
N LEU A 73 3.80 -5.89 7.72
CA LEU A 73 2.98 -4.69 7.78
C LEU A 73 2.84 -4.21 9.25
N SER A 74 3.11 -2.93 9.46
CA SER A 74 2.90 -2.23 10.71
C SER A 74 2.38 -0.82 10.43
N TYR A 75 1.67 -0.24 11.39
CA TYR A 75 1.08 1.08 11.22
C TYR A 75 2.17 2.15 11.07
N ASP A 76 1.97 3.13 10.18
CA ASP A 76 2.82 4.31 9.92
C ASP A 76 4.23 4.03 9.32
N ALA A 77 4.67 2.77 9.28
CA ALA A 77 6.03 2.44 8.85
C ALA A 77 6.25 2.56 7.33
N TYR A 78 5.20 2.43 6.53
CA TYR A 78 5.31 2.32 5.07
C TYR A 78 4.47 3.35 4.31
N ASP A 79 3.95 4.38 4.97
CA ASP A 79 3.04 5.37 4.38
C ASP A 79 3.61 6.05 3.14
N ASP A 80 4.91 6.38 3.14
CA ASP A 80 5.58 6.99 1.99
C ASP A 80 5.60 6.04 0.78
N PHE A 81 5.82 4.72 1.02
CA PHE A 81 5.83 3.70 -0.02
C PHE A 81 4.42 3.35 -0.52
N ILE A 82 3.43 3.26 0.39
CA ILE A 82 2.01 3.08 0.04
C ILE A 82 1.55 4.25 -0.83
N GLN A 83 1.89 5.47 -0.44
CA GLN A 83 1.58 6.68 -1.19
C GLN A 83 2.21 6.69 -2.59
N ALA A 84 3.43 6.20 -2.70
CA ALA A 84 4.12 6.08 -3.99
C ALA A 84 3.53 4.97 -4.86
N ALA A 85 3.17 3.82 -4.28
CA ALA A 85 2.54 2.71 -4.98
C ALA A 85 1.17 3.10 -5.58
N LEU A 86 0.40 3.93 -4.87
CA LEU A 86 -0.87 4.45 -5.36
C LEU A 86 -0.71 5.69 -6.26
N ALA A 87 0.49 6.26 -6.36
CA ALA A 87 0.73 7.54 -7.04
C ALA A 87 -0.27 8.64 -6.61
N GLY A 88 -0.70 8.60 -5.36
CA GLY A 88 -1.70 9.45 -4.76
C GLY A 88 -1.11 10.47 -3.79
N THR A 89 -1.97 11.14 -3.06
CA THR A 89 -1.60 12.02 -1.93
C THR A 89 -2.59 11.81 -0.81
N TRP A 90 -2.08 11.59 0.40
CA TRP A 90 -2.92 11.53 1.60
C TRP A 90 -3.74 12.80 1.74
N SER A 91 -5.04 12.67 1.98
CA SER A 91 -5.88 13.81 2.32
C SER A 91 -5.43 14.42 3.65
N THR A 92 -5.75 15.68 3.88
CA THR A 92 -5.64 16.24 5.22
C THR A 92 -6.47 15.39 6.18
N PRO A 93 -5.93 14.98 7.33
CA PRO A 93 -6.66 14.21 8.31
C PRO A 93 -7.92 14.96 8.77
N LEU A 94 -9.04 14.27 8.81
CA LEU A 94 -10.26 14.79 9.41
C LEU A 94 -10.04 14.95 10.93
N ASN A 95 -10.51 16.07 11.47
CA ASN A 95 -10.48 16.34 12.89
C ASN A 95 -11.75 17.12 13.27
N ILE A 96 -12.89 16.42 13.22
CA ILE A 96 -14.19 17.00 13.57
C ILE A 96 -14.50 16.58 14.99
N SER A 97 -14.74 17.55 15.87
CA SER A 97 -15.14 17.29 17.27
C SER A 97 -16.31 18.22 17.61
N SER A 98 -17.46 17.65 17.95
CA SER A 98 -18.67 18.43 18.20
C SER A 98 -19.66 17.66 19.09
N SER A 99 -20.32 18.38 20.00
CA SER A 99 -21.46 17.87 20.75
C SER A 99 -22.81 18.07 20.03
N GLY A 100 -22.81 18.73 18.87
CA GLY A 100 -23.99 18.98 18.06
C GLY A 100 -24.20 17.96 16.94
N ILE A 101 -23.55 16.80 17.00
CA ILE A 101 -23.73 15.71 16.03
C ILE A 101 -24.69 14.68 16.61
N ASP A 102 -25.72 14.33 15.85
CA ASP A 102 -26.65 13.24 16.12
C ASP A 102 -26.49 12.12 15.09
N ALA A 103 -26.97 10.95 15.47
CA ALA A 103 -26.99 9.76 14.63
C ALA A 103 -28.45 9.34 14.38
N ALA A 104 -28.82 9.05 13.13
CA ALA A 104 -30.17 8.66 12.73
C ALA A 104 -30.18 7.34 11.96
N ALA A 105 -30.80 6.31 12.55
CA ALA A 105 -30.95 4.98 11.93
C ALA A 105 -31.91 4.99 10.74
N ALA A 106 -32.78 5.98 10.61
CA ALA A 106 -33.79 6.01 9.56
C ALA A 106 -33.23 6.06 8.14
N ASP A 107 -32.02 6.60 8.01
CA ASP A 107 -31.32 6.78 6.75
C ASP A 107 -29.79 6.62 6.91
N ASP A 108 -29.38 5.92 7.96
CA ASP A 108 -27.99 5.61 8.29
C ASP A 108 -27.08 6.85 8.18
N SER A 109 -27.38 7.87 9.00
CA SER A 109 -26.73 9.17 8.87
C SER A 109 -26.22 9.77 10.18
N PHE A 110 -25.21 10.63 10.03
CA PHE A 110 -24.72 11.56 11.05
C PHE A 110 -25.09 13.00 10.62
N ASN A 111 -25.75 13.76 11.49
CA ASN A 111 -26.26 15.07 11.20
C ASN A 111 -25.73 16.09 12.19
N ARG A 112 -25.66 17.36 11.79
CA ARG A 112 -25.28 18.47 12.66
C ARG A 112 -26.05 19.74 12.35
N GLY A 113 -26.28 20.57 13.36
CA GLY A 113 -27.04 21.81 13.21
C GLY A 113 -26.24 23.01 12.65
N SER A 114 -24.90 22.92 12.60
CA SER A 114 -24.03 24.02 12.16
C SER A 114 -22.69 23.51 11.62
N GLY A 115 -21.97 24.32 10.86
CA GLY A 115 -20.72 23.95 10.18
C GLY A 115 -20.99 23.27 8.84
N SER A 116 -19.97 22.58 8.29
CA SER A 116 -20.13 21.84 7.03
C SER A 116 -19.15 20.68 6.91
N PHE A 117 -19.66 19.46 6.85
CA PHE A 117 -18.87 18.25 6.60
C PHE A 117 -18.08 18.32 5.29
N VAL A 118 -18.64 19.00 4.28
CA VAL A 118 -17.96 19.20 2.99
C VAL A 118 -16.73 20.11 3.17
N THR A 119 -16.84 21.22 3.91
CA THR A 119 -15.70 22.13 4.16
C THR A 119 -14.68 21.54 5.12
N ASP A 120 -15.09 20.61 5.98
CA ASP A 120 -14.18 19.85 6.85
C ASP A 120 -13.41 18.77 6.08
N GLY A 121 -13.76 18.50 4.82
CA GLY A 121 -13.01 17.64 3.94
C GLY A 121 -13.53 16.19 3.85
N VAL A 122 -14.70 15.89 4.38
CA VAL A 122 -15.33 14.57 4.21
C VAL A 122 -15.68 14.33 2.76
N GLN A 123 -15.36 13.14 2.24
CA GLN A 123 -15.58 12.78 0.85
C GLN A 123 -16.40 11.48 0.70
N VAL A 124 -17.16 11.38 -0.39
CA VAL A 124 -17.89 10.16 -0.74
C VAL A 124 -16.91 8.99 -0.94
N GLY A 125 -17.27 7.83 -0.39
CA GLY A 125 -16.46 6.61 -0.41
C GLY A 125 -15.33 6.56 0.61
N GLN A 126 -15.04 7.66 1.33
CA GLN A 126 -14.07 7.69 2.42
C GLN A 126 -14.58 6.89 3.61
N TRP A 127 -13.68 6.14 4.26
CA TRP A 127 -13.94 5.62 5.59
C TRP A 127 -13.70 6.71 6.64
N ILE A 128 -14.58 6.77 7.61
CA ILE A 128 -14.48 7.67 8.77
C ILE A 128 -14.57 6.83 10.04
N ARG A 129 -13.81 7.20 11.06
CA ARG A 129 -13.95 6.66 12.41
C ARG A 129 -14.78 7.64 13.22
N VAL A 130 -15.90 7.16 13.75
CA VAL A 130 -16.84 7.95 14.56
C VAL A 130 -16.82 7.42 15.98
N THR A 131 -16.43 8.24 16.95
CA THR A 131 -16.37 7.89 18.38
C THR A 131 -17.11 8.91 19.22
N GLY A 132 -17.47 8.53 20.45
CA GLY A 132 -18.14 9.41 21.40
C GLY A 132 -19.63 9.14 21.56
N PHE A 133 -20.26 8.40 20.66
CA PHE A 133 -21.61 7.86 20.87
C PHE A 133 -21.58 6.69 21.86
N ALA A 134 -22.68 6.48 22.60
CA ALA A 134 -22.76 5.44 23.62
C ALA A 134 -23.28 4.08 23.10
N ASN A 135 -24.14 4.11 22.08
CA ASN A 135 -24.88 2.93 21.63
C ASN A 135 -24.48 2.44 20.23
N GLN A 136 -23.53 3.10 19.55
CA GLN A 136 -23.05 2.63 18.26
C GLN A 136 -22.30 1.30 18.44
N THR A 137 -22.64 0.30 17.64
CA THR A 137 -22.02 -1.03 17.69
C THR A 137 -20.73 -1.10 16.89
N ARG A 138 -20.40 -0.06 16.12
CA ARG A 138 -19.17 0.07 15.33
C ARG A 138 -18.68 1.52 15.33
N GLU A 139 -17.39 1.67 15.03
CA GLU A 139 -16.77 3.00 14.94
C GLU A 139 -16.44 3.38 13.49
N TYR A 140 -16.30 2.42 12.58
CA TYR A 140 -15.86 2.65 11.21
C TYR A 140 -17.03 2.58 10.25
N PHE A 141 -17.19 3.67 9.48
CA PHE A 141 -18.31 3.84 8.54
C PHE A 141 -17.78 4.35 7.21
N ARG A 142 -18.31 3.82 6.10
CA ARG A 142 -18.01 4.30 4.77
C ARG A 142 -19.05 5.32 4.33
N VAL A 143 -18.58 6.48 3.91
CA VAL A 143 -19.44 7.61 3.49
C VAL A 143 -20.10 7.27 2.16
N ALA A 144 -21.44 7.17 2.16
CA ALA A 144 -22.25 6.98 0.95
C ALA A 144 -22.54 8.32 0.28
N THR A 145 -22.97 9.34 1.06
CA THR A 145 -23.17 10.70 0.56
C THR A 145 -22.72 11.72 1.59
N VAL A 146 -22.36 12.92 1.14
CA VAL A 146 -22.04 14.04 2.03
C VAL A 146 -22.62 15.33 1.50
N VAL A 147 -23.30 16.04 2.40
CA VAL A 147 -23.73 17.44 2.19
C VAL A 147 -23.31 18.27 3.40
N ALA A 148 -23.53 19.57 3.40
CA ALA A 148 -23.04 20.45 4.44
C ALA A 148 -23.36 19.98 5.86
N LEU A 149 -24.58 19.58 6.13
CA LEU A 149 -25.07 19.25 7.48
C LEU A 149 -25.32 17.75 7.69
N LYS A 150 -25.02 16.90 6.72
CA LYS A 150 -25.34 15.47 6.78
C LYS A 150 -24.33 14.62 6.05
N ILE A 151 -23.97 13.50 6.68
CA ILE A 151 -23.26 12.38 6.08
C ILE A 151 -24.20 11.17 6.13
N THR A 152 -24.45 10.48 5.00
CA THR A 152 -25.03 9.15 5.02
C THR A 152 -23.91 8.11 4.86
N VAL A 153 -24.07 6.97 5.46
CA VAL A 153 -23.06 5.90 5.46
C VAL A 153 -23.66 4.59 4.93
N GLU A 154 -22.77 3.67 4.51
CA GLU A 154 -23.20 2.36 3.98
C GLU A 154 -23.58 1.37 5.09
N GLN A 155 -23.06 1.56 6.29
CA GLN A 155 -23.30 0.69 7.44
C GLN A 155 -24.42 1.23 8.33
N SER A 156 -25.15 0.32 8.97
CA SER A 156 -26.26 0.70 9.85
C SER A 156 -25.80 1.48 11.06
N VAL A 157 -26.55 2.52 11.37
CA VAL A 157 -26.34 3.46 12.47
C VAL A 157 -27.44 3.28 13.51
N VAL A 158 -27.10 3.39 14.79
CA VAL A 158 -28.08 3.42 15.89
C VAL A 158 -28.46 4.88 16.16
N THR A 159 -29.77 5.15 16.30
CA THR A 159 -30.23 6.52 16.59
C THR A 159 -29.77 6.98 17.95
N GLU A 160 -29.03 8.09 17.98
CA GLU A 160 -28.58 8.78 19.19
C GLU A 160 -28.68 10.29 19.02
N SER A 161 -29.23 10.96 20.04
CA SER A 161 -29.36 12.44 20.05
C SER A 161 -27.99 13.10 20.24
N ALA A 162 -27.85 14.29 19.71
CA ALA A 162 -26.73 15.17 20.02
C ALA A 162 -26.63 15.43 21.54
N GLY A 163 -25.42 15.66 22.03
CA GLY A 163 -25.12 15.90 23.44
C GLY A 163 -23.71 15.44 23.84
N PRO A 164 -23.32 14.17 23.62
CA PRO A 164 -21.93 13.77 23.82
C PRO A 164 -21.02 14.42 22.78
N THR A 165 -19.75 14.58 23.13
CA THR A 165 -18.74 15.02 22.14
C THR A 165 -18.44 13.87 21.20
N VAL A 166 -18.82 14.02 19.94
CA VAL A 166 -18.57 13.07 18.87
C VAL A 166 -17.33 13.52 18.10
N ASN A 167 -16.40 12.58 17.87
CA ASN A 167 -15.22 12.82 17.07
C ASN A 167 -15.32 12.02 15.78
N ILE A 168 -15.03 12.68 14.63
CA ILE A 168 -14.92 12.05 13.33
C ILE A 168 -13.49 12.26 12.81
N THR A 169 -12.77 11.17 12.61
CA THR A 169 -11.37 11.18 12.20
C THR A 169 -11.17 10.29 10.97
N GLY A 170 -10.02 10.45 10.31
CA GLY A 170 -9.58 9.62 9.18
C GLY A 170 -8.79 10.43 8.17
N SER A 171 -7.93 9.76 7.45
CA SER A 171 -7.19 10.29 6.31
C SER A 171 -7.28 9.28 5.17
N MET A 172 -7.44 9.75 3.94
CA MET A 172 -7.70 8.93 2.78
C MET A 172 -6.60 9.11 1.73
N LEU A 173 -6.24 8.02 1.09
CA LEU A 173 -5.35 7.98 -0.08
C LEU A 173 -6.05 7.20 -1.19
N ARG A 174 -6.21 7.82 -2.36
CA ARG A 174 -6.68 7.17 -3.60
C ARG A 174 -5.57 7.08 -4.61
N ASN A 175 -5.67 6.10 -5.51
CA ASN A 175 -4.76 6.07 -6.64
C ASN A 175 -4.91 7.33 -7.51
N GLY A 176 -3.78 7.82 -7.99
CA GLY A 176 -3.68 9.07 -8.73
C GLY A 176 -2.58 9.04 -9.79
N THR A 177 -1.99 10.21 -10.03
CA THR A 177 -0.92 10.40 -11.04
C THR A 177 0.30 11.13 -10.49
N THR A 178 0.38 11.33 -9.17
CA THR A 178 1.49 12.03 -8.52
C THR A 178 2.71 11.12 -8.46
N LYS A 179 3.69 11.42 -9.29
CA LYS A 179 4.96 10.67 -9.34
C LYS A 179 5.82 11.02 -8.12
N ARG A 180 6.19 10.01 -7.36
CA ARG A 180 7.12 10.15 -6.22
C ARG A 180 8.37 9.37 -6.48
N SER A 181 9.50 9.89 -6.02
CA SER A 181 10.78 9.18 -6.04
C SER A 181 11.51 9.35 -4.72
N PHE A 182 12.42 8.44 -4.49
CA PHE A 182 13.21 8.36 -3.28
C PHE A 182 14.68 8.22 -3.60
N THR A 183 15.51 8.75 -2.71
CA THR A 183 16.85 8.21 -2.54
C THR A 183 16.77 7.13 -1.47
N ILE A 184 17.10 5.88 -1.82
CA ILE A 184 17.18 4.75 -0.89
C ILE A 184 18.63 4.48 -0.58
N GLN A 185 19.00 4.49 0.69
CA GLN A 185 20.36 4.19 1.16
C GLN A 185 20.37 2.80 1.79
N LYS A 186 21.17 1.89 1.22
CA LYS A 186 21.55 0.63 1.83
C LYS A 186 22.86 0.85 2.60
N PHE A 187 22.76 0.80 3.92
CA PHE A 187 23.90 0.97 4.81
C PHE A 187 24.35 -0.39 5.33
N ILE A 188 25.62 -0.69 5.19
CA ILE A 188 26.25 -1.94 5.62
C ILE A 188 27.32 -1.59 6.65
N ASP A 189 27.07 -1.98 7.90
CA ASP A 189 27.97 -1.79 9.03
C ASP A 189 28.66 -3.10 9.42
N GLY A 190 29.54 -3.03 10.43
CA GLY A 190 30.23 -4.20 11.00
C GLY A 190 31.43 -4.70 10.19
N ILE A 191 31.86 -3.94 9.20
CA ILE A 191 33.10 -4.13 8.43
C ILE A 191 34.08 -2.99 8.74
N THR A 192 35.34 -3.14 8.31
CA THR A 192 36.41 -2.17 8.64
C THR A 192 36.03 -0.73 8.25
N THR A 193 35.39 -0.56 7.10
CA THR A 193 34.89 0.73 6.63
C THR A 193 33.43 0.55 6.26
N PRO A 194 32.47 1.16 6.97
CA PRO A 194 31.06 1.08 6.63
C PRO A 194 30.79 1.48 5.18
N GLN A 195 29.82 0.82 4.55
CA GLN A 195 29.50 1.06 3.15
C GLN A 195 28.11 1.66 3.00
N TYR A 196 27.99 2.62 2.11
CA TYR A 196 26.75 3.30 1.76
C TYR A 196 26.49 3.10 0.27
N ILE A 197 25.41 2.42 -0.08
CA ILE A 197 24.96 2.28 -1.46
C ILE A 197 23.68 3.11 -1.59
N ASN A 198 23.74 4.17 -2.38
CA ASN A 198 22.63 5.11 -2.53
C ASN A 198 21.98 4.91 -3.90
N PHE A 199 20.76 4.42 -3.90
CA PHE A 199 19.90 4.29 -5.07
C PHE A 199 19.12 5.59 -5.24
N ARG A 200 19.31 6.28 -6.36
CA ARG A 200 18.69 7.58 -6.64
C ARG A 200 17.55 7.44 -7.65
N GLY A 201 16.54 8.30 -7.57
CA GLY A 201 15.38 8.25 -8.45
C GLY A 201 14.57 6.97 -8.28
N ALA A 202 14.62 6.35 -7.10
CA ALA A 202 13.92 5.11 -6.82
C ALA A 202 12.41 5.33 -6.81
N ARG A 203 11.66 4.52 -7.55
CA ARG A 203 10.20 4.52 -7.61
C ARG A 203 9.65 3.17 -7.22
N VAL A 204 8.48 3.18 -6.58
CA VAL A 204 7.74 1.95 -6.25
C VAL A 204 7.00 1.48 -7.50
N GLY A 205 7.43 0.35 -8.04
CA GLY A 205 6.80 -0.29 -9.20
C GLY A 205 5.61 -1.12 -8.81
N GLN A 206 5.74 -1.91 -7.75
CA GLN A 206 4.69 -2.78 -7.27
C GLN A 206 4.65 -2.75 -5.74
N MET A 207 3.45 -2.85 -5.21
CA MET A 207 3.16 -3.18 -3.82
C MET A 207 2.31 -4.43 -3.79
N GLN A 208 2.73 -5.42 -3.04
CA GLN A 208 1.95 -6.63 -2.78
C GLN A 208 1.73 -6.77 -1.27
N LEU A 209 0.51 -7.12 -0.88
CA LEU A 209 0.15 -7.49 0.48
C LEU A 209 -0.37 -8.92 0.48
N ASN A 210 0.03 -9.71 1.46
CA ASN A 210 -0.40 -11.08 1.65
C ASN A 210 -0.98 -11.25 3.05
N LEU A 211 -2.19 -11.76 3.11
CA LEU A 211 -2.93 -12.07 4.31
C LEU A 211 -3.25 -13.56 4.29
N GLN A 212 -2.63 -14.33 5.17
CA GLN A 212 -2.84 -15.76 5.29
C GLN A 212 -3.15 -16.12 6.75
N THR A 213 -4.07 -17.05 6.95
CA THR A 213 -4.42 -17.52 8.30
C THR A 213 -3.20 -18.01 9.05
N GLY A 214 -3.08 -17.64 10.33
CA GLY A 214 -2.01 -18.09 11.20
C GLY A 214 -0.64 -17.46 10.96
N THR A 215 -0.56 -16.38 10.16
CA THR A 215 0.69 -15.69 9.85
C THR A 215 0.65 -14.19 10.13
N ILE A 216 1.82 -13.55 10.09
CA ILE A 216 1.98 -12.09 10.07
C ILE A 216 1.58 -11.59 8.67
N LEU A 217 0.99 -10.41 8.60
CA LEU A 217 0.72 -9.72 7.33
C LEU A 217 2.05 -9.29 6.70
N THR A 218 2.36 -9.86 5.55
CA THR A 218 3.57 -9.54 4.82
C THR A 218 3.30 -8.66 3.61
N GLY A 219 4.29 -7.86 3.24
CA GLY A 219 4.27 -7.05 2.04
C GLY A 219 5.58 -7.09 1.28
N VAL A 220 5.50 -6.75 0.01
CA VAL A 220 6.66 -6.57 -0.86
C VAL A 220 6.50 -5.26 -1.61
N PHE A 221 7.53 -4.42 -1.56
CA PHE A 221 7.64 -3.24 -2.43
C PHE A 221 8.74 -3.49 -3.46
N SER A 222 8.36 -3.64 -4.73
CA SER A 222 9.34 -3.72 -5.83
C SER A 222 9.76 -2.32 -6.25
N ILE A 223 11.06 -2.10 -6.27
CA ILE A 223 11.68 -0.80 -6.52
C ILE A 223 12.46 -0.84 -7.83
N MET A 224 12.36 0.24 -8.61
CA MET A 224 13.23 0.54 -9.74
C MET A 224 13.85 1.92 -9.54
N ALA A 225 15.15 2.05 -9.72
CA ALA A 225 15.89 3.29 -9.54
C ALA A 225 16.65 3.68 -10.81
N LEU A 226 17.00 4.95 -10.96
CA LEU A 226 17.81 5.42 -12.08
C LEU A 226 19.19 4.78 -12.10
N GLY A 227 19.81 4.65 -10.95
CA GLY A 227 21.13 4.09 -10.78
C GLY A 227 21.53 4.09 -9.32
N ALA A 228 22.71 3.58 -9.02
CA ALA A 228 23.24 3.54 -7.67
C ALA A 228 24.69 4.05 -7.59
N THR A 229 25.04 4.62 -6.44
CA THR A 229 26.41 5.05 -6.14
C THR A 229 26.87 4.47 -4.82
N ARG A 230 28.10 3.96 -4.78
CA ARG A 230 28.72 3.47 -3.57
C ARG A 230 29.62 4.55 -2.96
N SER A 231 29.60 4.68 -1.64
CA SER A 231 30.47 5.59 -0.87
C SER A 231 30.95 4.92 0.41
N ASP A 232 32.12 5.32 0.89
CA ASP A 232 32.67 4.99 2.21
C ASP A 232 32.22 5.99 3.29
N SER A 233 31.48 7.01 2.92
CA SER A 233 31.03 8.08 3.81
C SER A 233 29.54 8.29 3.67
N ALA A 234 28.90 8.67 4.78
CA ALA A 234 27.52 9.10 4.81
C ALA A 234 27.28 10.31 3.89
N ILE A 235 26.04 10.50 3.43
CA ILE A 235 25.65 11.71 2.71
C ILE A 235 25.89 12.93 3.63
N ALA A 236 26.54 13.94 3.11
CA ALA A 236 26.87 15.12 3.91
C ALA A 236 25.62 15.75 4.55
N GLY A 237 25.69 16.00 5.85
CA GLY A 237 24.56 16.61 6.58
C GLY A 237 23.32 15.71 6.77
N GLN A 238 23.41 14.41 6.46
CA GLN A 238 22.30 13.50 6.71
C GLN A 238 21.95 13.43 8.20
N THR A 239 20.67 13.34 8.49
CA THR A 239 20.13 13.00 9.80
C THR A 239 19.33 11.69 9.70
N LEU A 240 19.19 10.98 10.82
CA LEU A 240 18.45 9.73 10.86
C LEU A 240 17.14 9.93 11.62
N VAL A 241 16.05 9.44 11.05
CA VAL A 241 14.74 9.35 11.68
C VAL A 241 14.49 7.86 11.95
N PRO A 242 14.37 7.44 13.21
CA PRO A 242 14.10 6.03 13.53
C PRO A 242 12.81 5.55 12.89
N ALA A 243 12.75 4.25 12.59
CA ALA A 243 11.51 3.62 12.16
C ALA A 243 10.45 3.65 13.28
N PRO A 244 9.15 3.73 12.92
CA PRO A 244 8.07 3.58 13.89
C PRO A 244 8.16 2.25 14.66
N THR A 245 7.73 2.25 15.92
CA THR A 245 7.81 1.08 16.82
C THR A 245 6.49 0.33 16.98
N ASN A 246 5.45 0.73 16.22
CA ASN A 246 4.15 0.06 16.22
C ASN A 246 4.30 -1.46 16.00
N ASP A 247 3.41 -2.24 16.60
CA ASP A 247 3.40 -3.69 16.48
C ASP A 247 3.19 -4.14 15.03
N VAL A 248 3.73 -5.31 14.69
CA VAL A 248 3.45 -5.95 13.41
C VAL A 248 2.03 -6.52 13.41
N LEU A 249 1.34 -6.41 12.29
CA LEU A 249 -0.03 -6.87 12.13
C LEU A 249 -0.06 -8.36 11.75
N ASN A 250 -1.03 -9.09 12.29
CA ASN A 250 -1.23 -10.51 11.99
C ASN A 250 -2.66 -10.79 11.48
N ALA A 251 -2.84 -11.92 10.84
CA ALA A 251 -4.13 -12.29 10.23
C ALA A 251 -5.18 -12.78 11.26
N VAL A 252 -4.80 -13.02 12.51
CA VAL A 252 -5.71 -13.58 13.54
C VAL A 252 -6.35 -12.49 14.38
N GLY A 253 -5.54 -11.58 14.92
CA GLY A 253 -6.00 -10.56 15.87
C GLY A 253 -6.21 -9.19 15.25
N ASN A 254 -5.57 -8.91 14.13
CA ASN A 254 -5.53 -7.58 13.54
C ASN A 254 -6.44 -7.39 12.31
N VAL A 255 -6.81 -8.46 11.58
CA VAL A 255 -7.82 -8.37 10.51
C VAL A 255 -9.20 -8.38 11.16
N ALA A 256 -9.82 -7.21 11.24
CA ALA A 256 -11.04 -7.04 11.99
C ALA A 256 -12.30 -7.31 11.17
N GLU A 257 -12.32 -6.94 9.90
CA GLU A 257 -13.49 -7.06 9.02
C GLU A 257 -13.06 -7.21 7.57
N VAL A 258 -13.72 -8.12 6.85
CA VAL A 258 -13.73 -8.17 5.39
C VAL A 258 -15.16 -7.90 4.94
N LEU A 259 -15.35 -6.90 4.09
CA LEU A 259 -16.67 -6.46 3.63
C LEU A 259 -16.77 -6.63 2.12
N PHE A 260 -17.92 -7.14 1.69
CA PHE A 260 -18.37 -7.12 0.30
C PHE A 260 -19.63 -6.26 0.19
N ASP A 261 -19.63 -5.33 -0.75
CA ASP A 261 -20.73 -4.39 -0.99
C ASP A 261 -21.20 -3.67 0.31
N GLY A 262 -20.23 -3.27 1.14
CA GLY A 262 -20.49 -2.56 2.40
C GLY A 262 -20.95 -3.43 3.57
N SER A 263 -21.22 -4.71 3.34
CA SER A 263 -21.66 -5.66 4.37
C SER A 263 -20.53 -6.59 4.81
N ILE A 264 -20.47 -6.92 6.10
CA ILE A 264 -19.50 -7.90 6.60
C ILE A 264 -19.74 -9.24 5.90
N SER A 265 -18.68 -9.79 5.31
CA SER A 265 -18.73 -11.10 4.69
C SER A 265 -18.94 -12.19 5.75
N ALA A 266 -19.87 -13.10 5.49
CA ALA A 266 -20.03 -14.31 6.28
C ALA A 266 -19.05 -15.41 5.87
N GLN A 267 -18.32 -15.23 4.77
CA GLN A 267 -17.38 -16.20 4.22
C GLN A 267 -16.10 -16.28 5.05
N PHE A 268 -15.54 -17.46 5.15
CA PHE A 268 -14.25 -17.69 5.81
C PHE A 268 -13.11 -17.70 4.78
N PHE A 269 -12.21 -16.75 4.92
CA PHE A 269 -11.03 -16.60 4.05
C PHE A 269 -9.84 -17.37 4.62
N ASN A 270 -9.21 -18.19 3.79
CA ASN A 270 -7.95 -18.86 4.12
C ASN A 270 -6.75 -18.00 3.72
N ASN A 271 -6.82 -17.41 2.52
CA ASN A 271 -5.76 -16.58 1.97
C ASN A 271 -6.35 -15.41 1.16
N MET A 272 -5.70 -14.27 1.23
CA MET A 272 -6.03 -13.10 0.41
C MET A 272 -4.75 -12.39 0.01
N SER A 273 -4.61 -12.01 -1.24
CA SER A 273 -3.54 -11.13 -1.68
C SER A 273 -4.09 -9.91 -2.42
N LEU A 274 -3.37 -8.80 -2.30
CA LEU A 274 -3.63 -7.57 -3.04
C LEU A 274 -2.34 -7.11 -3.69
N THR A 275 -2.35 -6.94 -5.01
CA THR A 275 -1.21 -6.46 -5.80
C THR A 275 -1.59 -5.18 -6.53
N ILE A 276 -0.82 -4.12 -6.31
CA ILE A 276 -0.91 -2.83 -6.98
C ILE A 276 0.34 -2.66 -7.82
N ASN A 277 0.22 -2.58 -9.14
CA ASN A 277 1.36 -2.52 -10.06
C ASN A 277 1.25 -1.28 -10.96
N ASN A 278 2.26 -0.42 -10.88
CA ASN A 278 2.39 0.80 -11.69
C ASN A 278 2.96 0.53 -13.08
N ASN A 279 3.37 -0.72 -13.38
CA ASN A 279 3.98 -1.11 -14.66
C ASN A 279 5.07 -0.10 -15.09
N LEU A 280 6.08 0.06 -14.21
CA LEU A 280 7.17 1.02 -14.46
C LEU A 280 7.90 0.71 -15.76
N ARG A 281 8.25 1.76 -16.48
CA ARG A 281 9.01 1.71 -17.72
C ARG A 281 10.25 2.57 -17.61
N ALA A 282 11.42 1.94 -17.69
CA ALA A 282 12.70 2.64 -17.80
C ALA A 282 12.82 3.32 -19.16
N GLN A 283 13.53 4.44 -19.18
CA GLN A 283 13.89 5.20 -20.38
C GLN A 283 15.42 5.26 -20.48
N ASP A 284 15.93 4.84 -21.61
CA ASP A 284 17.37 4.79 -21.88
C ASP A 284 17.76 5.79 -22.97
N ALA A 285 19.00 6.28 -22.95
CA ALA A 285 19.51 7.17 -23.98
C ALA A 285 20.95 6.83 -24.35
N ILE A 286 21.31 7.09 -25.61
CA ILE A 286 22.69 6.99 -26.09
C ILE A 286 23.55 7.95 -25.27
N GLY A 287 24.68 7.44 -24.76
CA GLY A 287 25.62 8.22 -23.95
C GLY A 287 25.34 8.18 -22.44
N SER A 288 24.33 7.46 -22.00
CA SER A 288 24.05 7.19 -20.57
C SER A 288 24.15 5.69 -20.29
N LEU A 289 24.86 5.33 -19.24
CA LEU A 289 24.89 3.96 -18.72
C LEU A 289 23.65 3.69 -17.87
N ASP A 290 23.28 4.65 -17.02
CA ASP A 290 22.11 4.63 -16.17
C ASP A 290 20.85 5.05 -16.95
N HIS A 291 19.68 4.62 -16.48
CA HIS A 291 18.40 5.12 -16.99
C HIS A 291 18.31 6.65 -16.87
N ILE A 292 17.74 7.31 -17.87
CA ILE A 292 17.50 8.76 -17.85
C ILE A 292 16.13 9.12 -17.27
N GLY A 293 15.24 8.15 -17.18
CA GLY A 293 13.90 8.32 -16.65
C GLY A 293 13.25 6.99 -16.30
N ILE A 294 12.26 7.05 -15.43
CA ILE A 294 11.39 5.93 -15.08
C ILE A 294 9.97 6.47 -15.08
N GLU A 295 9.10 5.92 -15.93
CA GLU A 295 7.73 6.38 -16.08
C GLU A 295 6.75 5.37 -15.53
N LEU A 296 5.66 5.87 -14.91
CA LEU A 296 4.50 5.08 -14.54
C LEU A 296 3.68 4.81 -15.80
N SER A 297 3.27 3.55 -15.98
CA SER A 297 2.34 3.16 -17.05
C SER A 297 0.93 2.96 -16.47
N ARG A 298 0.11 2.12 -17.11
CA ARG A 298 -1.25 1.84 -16.65
C ARG A 298 -1.18 1.15 -15.28
N LEU A 299 -1.92 1.69 -14.30
CA LEU A 299 -2.09 1.04 -13.02
C LEU A 299 -2.90 -0.24 -13.18
N GLU A 300 -2.42 -1.32 -12.58
CA GLU A 300 -3.15 -2.58 -12.44
C GLU A 300 -3.29 -2.92 -10.96
N VAL A 301 -4.51 -3.26 -10.57
CA VAL A 301 -4.84 -3.65 -9.21
C VAL A 301 -5.55 -4.98 -9.26
N ASN A 302 -4.86 -6.01 -8.80
CA ASN A 302 -5.31 -7.39 -8.82
C ASN A 302 -5.36 -7.94 -7.39
N GLY A 303 -6.24 -8.90 -7.16
CA GLY A 303 -6.30 -9.63 -5.91
C GLY A 303 -6.58 -11.11 -6.14
N SER A 304 -6.16 -11.93 -5.20
CA SER A 304 -6.56 -13.33 -5.13
C SER A 304 -7.25 -13.60 -3.80
N LEU A 305 -8.24 -14.47 -3.85
CA LEU A 305 -8.98 -14.92 -2.68
C LEU A 305 -9.01 -16.45 -2.69
N GLU A 306 -8.79 -17.03 -1.53
CA GLU A 306 -9.04 -18.44 -1.27
C GLU A 306 -9.96 -18.53 -0.06
N LEU A 307 -11.16 -19.05 -0.28
CA LEU A 307 -12.19 -19.12 0.75
C LEU A 307 -12.85 -20.50 0.78
N TYR A 308 -13.38 -20.88 1.94
CA TYR A 308 -14.16 -22.09 2.09
C TYR A 308 -15.45 -21.96 1.31
N PHE A 309 -15.79 -22.99 0.52
CA PHE A 309 -17.01 -22.99 -0.28
C PHE A 309 -18.18 -23.46 0.57
N ASP A 310 -18.79 -22.55 1.30
CA ASP A 310 -19.97 -22.82 2.14
C ASP A 310 -21.29 -22.43 1.48
N ASP A 311 -21.25 -21.48 0.52
CA ASP A 311 -22.37 -21.14 -0.36
C ASP A 311 -21.92 -20.83 -1.79
N GLY A 312 -22.85 -20.63 -2.70
CA GLY A 312 -22.58 -20.36 -4.11
C GLY A 312 -22.53 -18.88 -4.48
N VAL A 313 -22.60 -17.94 -3.51
CA VAL A 313 -22.78 -16.49 -3.78
C VAL A 313 -21.59 -15.93 -4.57
N GLU A 314 -20.36 -16.14 -4.10
CA GLU A 314 -19.16 -15.61 -4.76
C GLU A 314 -18.90 -16.29 -6.11
N TYR A 315 -19.16 -17.59 -6.22
CA TYR A 315 -19.07 -18.31 -7.49
C TYR A 315 -20.13 -17.81 -8.50
N GLN A 316 -21.34 -17.50 -8.04
CA GLN A 316 -22.39 -16.90 -8.88
C GLN A 316 -21.99 -15.49 -9.35
N ARG A 317 -21.30 -14.68 -8.52
CA ARG A 317 -20.75 -13.38 -8.92
C ARG A 317 -19.75 -13.53 -10.07
N PHE A 318 -18.90 -14.55 -10.01
CA PHE A 318 -17.96 -14.86 -11.09
C PHE A 318 -18.73 -15.20 -12.39
N ILE A 319 -19.66 -16.17 -12.36
CA ILE A 319 -20.42 -16.61 -13.54
C ILE A 319 -21.22 -15.45 -14.16
N SER A 320 -21.83 -14.60 -13.35
CA SER A 320 -22.65 -13.47 -13.82
C SER A 320 -21.82 -12.22 -14.18
N ALA A 321 -20.48 -12.26 -13.98
CA ALA A 321 -19.59 -11.13 -14.15
C ALA A 321 -20.06 -9.86 -13.41
N THR A 322 -20.71 -10.04 -12.24
CA THR A 322 -21.24 -8.95 -11.43
C THR A 322 -20.11 -8.20 -10.75
N ALA A 323 -20.13 -6.87 -10.85
CA ALA A 323 -19.17 -6.03 -10.12
C ALA A 323 -19.58 -5.93 -8.65
N PHE A 324 -18.57 -5.88 -7.76
CA PHE A 324 -18.75 -5.73 -6.32
C PHE A 324 -17.68 -4.81 -5.75
N SER A 325 -17.88 -4.30 -4.54
CA SER A 325 -16.83 -3.64 -3.76
C SER A 325 -16.28 -4.59 -2.70
N MET A 326 -14.98 -4.47 -2.42
CA MET A 326 -14.34 -5.22 -1.34
C MET A 326 -13.53 -4.26 -0.47
N SER A 327 -13.66 -4.43 0.85
CA SER A 327 -12.83 -3.70 1.82
C SER A 327 -12.37 -4.66 2.91
N PHE A 328 -11.16 -4.43 3.41
CA PHE A 328 -10.70 -5.11 4.63
C PHE A 328 -9.99 -4.11 5.55
N ARG A 329 -10.22 -4.28 6.85
CA ARG A 329 -9.64 -3.45 7.89
C ARG A 329 -8.61 -4.23 8.70
N VAL A 330 -7.44 -3.61 8.88
CA VAL A 330 -6.39 -4.09 9.77
C VAL A 330 -6.15 -3.07 10.88
N THR A 331 -6.09 -3.53 12.12
CA THR A 331 -6.00 -2.66 13.31
C THR A 331 -4.89 -3.19 14.21
N ASP A 332 -4.01 -2.32 14.71
CA ASP A 332 -2.99 -2.70 15.67
C ASP A 332 -3.54 -2.77 17.12
N SER A 333 -2.68 -3.14 18.07
CA SER A 333 -3.03 -3.26 19.50
C SER A 333 -3.38 -1.91 20.14
N ASP A 334 -2.90 -0.80 19.58
CA ASP A 334 -3.16 0.56 20.06
C ASP A 334 -4.45 1.15 19.46
N GLY A 335 -5.09 0.43 18.51
CA GLY A 335 -6.32 0.86 17.84
C GLY A 335 -6.09 1.71 16.59
N ASN A 336 -4.84 1.89 16.15
CA ASN A 336 -4.57 2.49 14.86
C ASN A 336 -4.97 1.52 13.74
N ALA A 337 -5.49 2.02 12.64
CA ALA A 337 -6.01 1.15 11.60
C ALA A 337 -5.72 1.63 10.18
N TYR A 338 -5.61 0.66 9.27
CA TYR A 338 -5.79 0.88 7.83
C TYR A 338 -7.04 0.16 7.34
N VAL A 339 -7.74 0.79 6.42
CA VAL A 339 -8.79 0.14 5.62
C VAL A 339 -8.39 0.20 4.16
N PHE A 340 -8.20 -0.96 3.57
CA PHE A 340 -7.95 -1.10 2.13
C PHE A 340 -9.28 -1.34 1.44
N THR A 341 -9.58 -0.56 0.40
CA THR A 341 -10.85 -0.64 -0.33
C THR A 341 -10.60 -0.73 -1.82
N LEU A 342 -11.22 -1.71 -2.45
CA LEU A 342 -11.43 -1.81 -3.89
C LEU A 342 -12.87 -1.42 -4.17
N PRO A 343 -13.16 -0.18 -4.57
CA PRO A 343 -14.54 0.32 -4.67
C PRO A 343 -15.36 -0.43 -5.70
N ARG A 344 -14.68 -0.96 -6.74
CA ARG A 344 -15.31 -1.74 -7.78
C ARG A 344 -14.34 -2.76 -8.35
N CYS A 345 -14.68 -4.04 -8.26
CA CYS A 345 -13.91 -5.13 -8.82
C CYS A 345 -14.82 -6.17 -9.48
N LYS A 346 -14.19 -7.06 -10.25
CA LYS A 346 -14.82 -8.24 -10.85
C LYS A 346 -13.89 -9.43 -10.73
N TYR A 347 -14.45 -10.61 -10.64
CA TYR A 347 -13.69 -11.84 -10.75
C TYR A 347 -13.26 -12.08 -12.19
N GLU A 348 -11.98 -12.39 -12.39
CA GLU A 348 -11.40 -12.82 -13.68
C GLU A 348 -11.42 -14.34 -13.81
N SER A 349 -11.27 -15.04 -12.69
CA SER A 349 -11.40 -16.49 -12.59
C SER A 349 -12.02 -16.92 -11.29
N GLY A 350 -12.61 -18.10 -11.25
CA GLY A 350 -13.17 -18.71 -10.05
C GLY A 350 -13.24 -20.23 -10.26
N GLU A 351 -12.50 -20.95 -9.42
CA GLU A 351 -12.47 -22.40 -9.42
C GLU A 351 -12.95 -22.93 -8.08
N VAL A 352 -13.92 -23.86 -8.16
CA VAL A 352 -14.35 -24.62 -6.98
C VAL A 352 -13.67 -25.98 -7.03
N VAL A 353 -12.78 -26.24 -6.07
CA VAL A 353 -11.93 -27.43 -6.07
C VAL A 353 -12.21 -28.29 -4.85
N ALA A 354 -12.57 -29.55 -5.08
CA ALA A 354 -12.55 -30.62 -4.08
C ALA A 354 -11.21 -31.34 -4.19
N GLY A 355 -10.26 -31.02 -3.29
CA GLY A 355 -8.85 -31.45 -3.43
C GLY A 355 -8.60 -32.94 -3.28
N GLY A 356 -9.40 -33.66 -2.49
CA GLY A 356 -9.21 -35.10 -2.25
C GLY A 356 -10.04 -35.61 -1.07
N LEU A 357 -9.73 -36.81 -0.60
CA LEU A 357 -10.38 -37.40 0.57
C LEU A 357 -10.04 -36.60 1.82
N ASP A 358 -11.05 -36.29 2.64
CA ASP A 358 -10.92 -35.57 3.91
C ASP A 358 -10.33 -34.13 3.75
N GLN A 359 -10.58 -33.45 2.60
CA GLN A 359 -10.22 -32.08 2.35
C GLN A 359 -11.47 -31.21 2.14
N ASP A 360 -11.38 -29.95 2.58
CA ASP A 360 -12.43 -28.98 2.38
C ASP A 360 -12.56 -28.58 0.90
N VAL A 361 -13.76 -28.22 0.49
CA VAL A 361 -14.00 -27.63 -0.83
C VAL A 361 -13.66 -26.15 -0.74
N MET A 362 -12.77 -25.70 -1.62
CA MET A 362 -12.28 -24.33 -1.65
C MET A 362 -12.73 -23.64 -2.93
N LEU A 363 -13.04 -22.34 -2.82
CA LEU A 363 -13.15 -21.45 -3.97
C LEU A 363 -11.85 -20.63 -4.07
N SER A 364 -11.14 -20.82 -5.18
CA SER A 364 -9.99 -19.98 -5.56
C SER A 364 -10.42 -19.01 -6.65
N ALA A 365 -10.31 -17.71 -6.38
CA ALA A 365 -10.76 -16.67 -7.29
C ALA A 365 -9.69 -15.60 -7.47
N GLN A 366 -9.52 -15.15 -8.73
CA GLN A 366 -8.72 -13.97 -9.07
C GLN A 366 -9.66 -12.81 -9.36
N MET A 367 -9.36 -11.64 -8.84
CA MET A 367 -10.15 -10.44 -9.06
C MET A 367 -9.29 -9.31 -9.59
N ARG A 368 -9.93 -8.43 -10.37
CA ARG A 368 -9.35 -7.20 -10.87
C ARG A 368 -10.19 -6.01 -10.46
N ALA A 369 -9.55 -5.00 -9.92
CA ALA A 369 -10.20 -3.72 -9.68
C ALA A 369 -10.33 -2.95 -11.00
N ILE A 370 -11.47 -2.28 -11.14
CA ILE A 370 -11.80 -1.40 -12.26
C ILE A 370 -12.21 -0.04 -11.72
N MET A 371 -12.11 1.00 -12.53
CA MET A 371 -12.49 2.34 -12.11
C MET A 371 -13.95 2.36 -11.61
N ASP A 372 -14.14 2.86 -10.40
CA ASP A 372 -15.46 3.15 -9.88
C ASP A 372 -15.92 4.55 -10.33
N PRO A 373 -17.11 4.70 -10.94
CA PRO A 373 -17.58 5.98 -11.46
C PRO A 373 -17.91 7.02 -10.38
N THR A 374 -18.13 6.58 -9.13
CA THR A 374 -18.48 7.46 -8.01
C THR A 374 -17.25 8.04 -7.34
N THR A 375 -16.29 7.20 -7.02
CA THR A 375 -15.06 7.58 -6.30
C THR A 375 -13.91 7.95 -7.25
N LEU A 376 -14.04 7.62 -8.54
CA LEU A 376 -13.05 7.81 -9.60
C LEU A 376 -11.70 7.18 -9.30
N CYS A 377 -11.70 6.08 -8.54
CA CYS A 377 -10.48 5.33 -8.20
C CYS A 377 -10.70 3.81 -8.37
N MET A 378 -9.60 3.07 -8.34
CA MET A 378 -9.57 1.61 -8.39
C MET A 378 -9.20 1.02 -7.03
N VAL A 379 -8.43 1.77 -6.25
CA VAL A 379 -7.98 1.40 -4.91
C VAL A 379 -7.92 2.63 -4.01
N GLN A 380 -8.34 2.46 -2.78
CA GLN A 380 -8.31 3.47 -1.73
C GLN A 380 -7.73 2.85 -0.45
N VAL A 381 -6.97 3.62 0.27
CA VAL A 381 -6.48 3.29 1.61
C VAL A 381 -6.92 4.40 2.55
N ASP A 382 -7.59 4.04 3.63
CA ASP A 382 -7.95 4.97 4.70
C ASP A 382 -7.13 4.65 5.95
N LYS A 383 -6.67 5.68 6.64
CA LYS A 383 -5.76 5.61 7.77
C LYS A 383 -6.37 6.31 8.99
N PHE A 384 -6.26 5.66 10.14
CA PHE A 384 -6.79 6.14 11.41
C PHE A 384 -5.72 6.02 12.48
N ALA A 385 -5.40 7.15 13.12
CA ALA A 385 -4.63 7.18 14.36
C ALA A 385 -5.57 7.19 15.58
N THR A 386 -5.11 6.66 16.70
CA THR A 386 -5.78 6.76 18.01
C THR A 386 -5.42 8.04 18.75
#